data_2319e1371a8e04c5899a3f46906c1279
#
_entry.id   2319e1371a8e04c5899a3f46906c1279
#
_cell.length_a   1.000
_cell.length_b   1.000
_cell.length_c   1.000
_cell.angle_alpha   90.00
_cell.angle_beta   90.00
_cell.angle_gamma   90.00
#
_symmetry.space_group_name_H-M   'P 1'
#
loop_
_entity.id
_entity.type
_entity.pdbx_description
1 polymer ?
#
loop_
_entity_poly.entity_id
_entity_poly.type
_entity_poly.pdbx_seq_one_letter_code
_entity_poly.pdbx_strand_id
1 'polypeptide(L)'
;MILQLLTLFGALALFVFGLEMLSSGIQKSCGDRLRRFEKWMTSRSPLKQILSGVGITAVVQSSSATTIMVASLVGVATLSLQQGISVIMGANIGTTVIAWIIAATGFWINTVVLAFVLLGAGFVMSLTKRPIVKNIGQAILGLALVFVGLIYIKSSVPEIDTVPQMAASIAGISSHGIGSALIFMLIGVVITFVLQSSSVTVVLTMVLVYFGWISFPMAAAMVLGENIGTTIGANLVASRAGVQASRAALAHFIFNVLGAAFVLIFFNIFIKINLWLVSLFGLDAQMTSV
;
A
#
# COMPACT_ATOMS: atom_id res chain seq x y z
N MET A 1 -6.86 -10.85 -25.22
CA MET A 1 -7.67 -10.48 -24.06
C MET A 1 -7.64 -11.53 -22.93
N ILE A 2 -8.10 -12.78 -23.12
CA ILE A 2 -8.08 -13.79 -22.05
C ILE A 2 -6.67 -14.07 -21.53
N LEU A 3 -5.71 -14.27 -22.41
CA LEU A 3 -4.31 -14.51 -22.02
C LEU A 3 -3.72 -13.32 -21.24
N GLN A 4 -4.02 -12.08 -21.63
CA GLN A 4 -3.57 -10.88 -20.89
C GLN A 4 -4.17 -10.81 -19.49
N LEU A 5 -5.46 -11.14 -19.35
CA LEU A 5 -6.11 -11.20 -18.02
C LEU A 5 -5.51 -12.29 -17.14
N LEU A 6 -5.25 -13.48 -17.71
CA LEU A 6 -4.57 -14.56 -16.97
C LEU A 6 -3.13 -14.18 -16.58
N THR A 7 -2.41 -13.51 -17.48
CA THR A 7 -1.05 -13.01 -17.19
C THR A 7 -1.09 -11.95 -16.09
N LEU A 8 -2.04 -11.01 -16.15
CA LEU A 8 -2.22 -9.98 -15.11
C LEU A 8 -2.54 -10.62 -13.76
N PHE A 9 -3.46 -11.59 -13.74
CA PHE A 9 -3.79 -12.31 -12.51
C PHE A 9 -2.58 -13.04 -11.93
N GLY A 10 -1.81 -13.76 -12.76
CA GLY A 10 -0.57 -14.41 -12.34
C GLY A 10 0.49 -13.43 -11.85
N ALA A 11 0.63 -12.26 -12.51
CA ALA A 11 1.54 -11.21 -12.11
C ALA A 11 1.17 -10.58 -10.75
N LEU A 12 -0.12 -10.36 -10.53
CA LEU A 12 -0.64 -9.90 -9.23
C LEU A 12 -0.40 -10.94 -8.13
N ALA A 13 -0.65 -12.21 -8.41
CA ALA A 13 -0.38 -13.30 -7.46
C ALA A 13 1.12 -13.37 -7.10
N LEU A 14 2.02 -13.25 -8.10
CA LEU A 14 3.45 -13.22 -7.90
C LEU A 14 3.90 -11.99 -7.07
N PHE A 15 3.30 -10.84 -7.34
CA PHE A 15 3.54 -9.60 -6.60
C PHE A 15 3.14 -9.75 -5.11
N VAL A 16 1.94 -10.28 -4.84
CA VAL A 16 1.45 -10.53 -3.48
C VAL A 16 2.35 -11.54 -2.76
N PHE A 17 2.69 -12.65 -3.41
CA PHE A 17 3.60 -13.65 -2.85
C PHE A 17 4.99 -13.06 -2.54
N GLY A 18 5.50 -12.19 -3.41
CA GLY A 18 6.73 -11.43 -3.18
C GLY A 18 6.64 -10.55 -1.93
N LEU A 19 5.52 -9.83 -1.72
CA LEU A 19 5.28 -9.02 -0.53
C LEU A 19 5.23 -9.87 0.74
N GLU A 20 4.56 -11.02 0.72
CA GLU A 20 4.50 -11.94 1.86
C GLU A 20 5.88 -12.49 2.21
N MET A 21 6.66 -12.86 1.21
CA MET A 21 8.02 -13.35 1.40
C MET A 21 8.96 -12.27 1.93
N LEU A 22 8.86 -11.03 1.41
CA LEU A 22 9.57 -9.85 1.89
C LEU A 22 9.24 -9.59 3.37
N SER A 23 7.95 -9.50 3.70
CA SER A 23 7.43 -9.30 5.05
C SER A 23 7.93 -10.38 6.03
N SER A 24 7.77 -11.65 5.66
CA SER A 24 8.23 -12.80 6.48
C SER A 24 9.74 -12.75 6.73
N GLY A 25 10.53 -12.45 5.70
CA GLY A 25 11.98 -12.33 5.80
C GLY A 25 12.41 -11.19 6.73
N ILE A 26 11.78 -10.02 6.61
CA ILE A 26 12.03 -8.86 7.48
C ILE A 26 11.63 -9.18 8.93
N GLN A 27 10.43 -9.70 9.16
CA GLN A 27 9.93 -10.06 10.50
C GLN A 27 10.90 -11.02 11.22
N LYS A 28 11.31 -12.10 10.56
CA LYS A 28 12.26 -13.06 11.10
C LYS A 28 13.65 -12.46 11.33
N SER A 29 14.05 -11.46 10.58
CA SER A 29 15.35 -10.78 10.73
C SER A 29 15.33 -9.74 11.84
N CYS A 30 14.17 -9.07 12.07
CA CYS A 30 14.04 -7.99 13.04
C CYS A 30 14.04 -8.47 14.50
N GLY A 31 13.62 -9.71 14.79
CA GLY A 31 13.69 -10.33 16.11
C GLY A 31 13.38 -9.37 17.27
N ASP A 32 14.39 -9.13 18.15
CA ASP A 32 14.24 -8.25 19.33
C ASP A 32 13.98 -6.76 19.01
N ARG A 33 14.28 -6.30 17.78
CA ARG A 33 13.98 -4.90 17.40
C ARG A 33 12.46 -4.68 17.30
N LEU A 34 11.70 -5.68 16.89
CA LEU A 34 10.24 -5.61 16.85
C LEU A 34 9.65 -5.42 18.25
N ARG A 35 10.23 -6.06 19.27
CA ARG A 35 9.85 -5.89 20.70
C ARG A 35 9.98 -4.45 21.18
N ARG A 36 10.85 -3.62 20.58
CA ARG A 36 10.93 -2.20 20.92
C ARG A 36 9.68 -1.46 20.47
N PHE A 37 9.15 -1.76 19.31
CA PHE A 37 7.90 -1.18 18.82
C PHE A 37 6.73 -1.63 19.68
N GLU A 38 6.68 -2.90 20.08
CA GLU A 38 5.66 -3.40 21.02
C GLU A 38 5.68 -2.62 22.35
N LYS A 39 6.86 -2.35 22.93
CA LYS A 39 6.98 -1.52 24.14
C LYS A 39 6.51 -0.08 23.92
N TRP A 40 6.66 0.46 22.71
CA TRP A 40 6.19 1.81 22.40
C TRP A 40 4.66 1.89 22.27
N MET A 41 4.00 0.80 21.91
CA MET A 41 2.53 0.73 21.86
C MET A 41 1.90 1.05 23.22
N THR A 42 2.50 0.56 24.32
CA THR A 42 2.01 0.77 25.69
C THR A 42 2.54 2.06 26.32
N SER A 43 3.34 2.86 25.60
CA SER A 43 3.87 4.13 26.09
C SER A 43 2.74 5.13 26.38
N ARG A 44 2.99 6.09 27.28
CA ARG A 44 2.10 7.23 27.51
C ARG A 44 2.19 8.30 26.41
N SER A 45 3.20 8.26 25.56
CA SER A 45 3.42 9.24 24.47
C SER A 45 2.66 8.80 23.20
N PRO A 46 1.68 9.59 22.70
CA PRO A 46 1.00 9.30 21.44
C PRO A 46 1.96 9.19 20.26
N LEU A 47 3.02 10.01 20.22
CA LEU A 47 4.03 9.96 19.17
C LEU A 47 4.74 8.61 19.13
N LYS A 48 5.11 8.03 20.29
CA LYS A 48 5.72 6.68 20.32
C LYS A 48 4.75 5.61 19.86
N GLN A 49 3.47 5.74 20.18
CA GLN A 49 2.41 4.84 19.73
C GLN A 49 2.27 4.90 18.20
N ILE A 50 2.21 6.10 17.62
CA ILE A 50 2.16 6.31 16.17
C ILE A 50 3.42 5.71 15.52
N LEU A 51 4.62 6.04 16.02
CA LEU A 51 5.88 5.50 15.49
C LEU A 51 5.94 3.98 15.60
N SER A 52 5.33 3.37 16.64
CA SER A 52 5.24 1.92 16.72
C SER A 52 4.37 1.35 15.61
N GLY A 53 3.22 1.97 15.34
CA GLY A 53 2.35 1.59 14.24
C GLY A 53 3.04 1.69 12.88
N VAL A 54 3.76 2.79 12.64
CA VAL A 54 4.60 2.97 11.43
C VAL A 54 5.60 1.82 11.32
N GLY A 55 6.39 1.57 12.37
CA GLY A 55 7.46 0.57 12.34
C GLY A 55 6.92 -0.86 12.19
N ILE A 56 5.87 -1.23 12.91
CA ILE A 56 5.25 -2.55 12.81
C ILE A 56 4.69 -2.75 11.41
N THR A 57 3.92 -1.80 10.88
CA THR A 57 3.30 -1.94 9.57
C THR A 57 4.32 -1.91 8.43
N ALA A 58 5.38 -1.11 8.54
CA ALA A 58 6.49 -1.14 7.58
C ALA A 58 7.19 -2.51 7.51
N VAL A 59 7.23 -3.25 8.64
CA VAL A 59 7.77 -4.61 8.71
C VAL A 59 6.76 -5.65 8.24
N VAL A 60 5.51 -5.54 8.72
CA VAL A 60 4.43 -6.50 8.41
C VAL A 60 3.89 -6.31 7.00
N GLN A 61 4.07 -5.13 6.39
CA GLN A 61 3.56 -4.74 5.07
C GLN A 61 2.04 -4.91 4.90
N SER A 62 1.30 -4.89 6.02
CA SER A 62 -0.16 -5.00 6.05
C SER A 62 -0.76 -4.19 7.18
N SER A 63 -1.43 -3.08 6.85
CA SER A 63 -2.16 -2.27 7.83
C SER A 63 -3.40 -2.98 8.36
N SER A 64 -4.05 -3.82 7.55
CA SER A 64 -5.17 -4.65 8.01
C SER A 64 -4.73 -5.64 9.09
N ALA A 65 -3.63 -6.37 8.86
CA ALA A 65 -3.08 -7.30 9.86
C ALA A 65 -2.66 -6.56 11.13
N THR A 66 -1.99 -5.41 11.01
CA THR A 66 -1.63 -4.56 12.16
C THR A 66 -2.88 -4.08 12.90
N THR A 67 -3.91 -3.63 12.18
CA THR A 67 -5.17 -3.18 12.79
C THR A 67 -5.88 -4.31 13.54
N ILE A 68 -5.96 -5.51 12.96
CA ILE A 68 -6.58 -6.69 13.61
C ILE A 68 -5.79 -7.07 14.87
N MET A 69 -4.46 -7.08 14.80
CA MET A 69 -3.60 -7.34 15.95
C MET A 69 -3.83 -6.30 17.06
N VAL A 70 -3.80 -5.02 16.74
CA VAL A 70 -4.02 -3.92 17.70
C VAL A 70 -5.44 -3.98 18.28
N ALA A 71 -6.46 -4.21 17.45
CA ALA A 71 -7.84 -4.36 17.89
C ALA A 71 -7.99 -5.52 18.88
N SER A 72 -7.32 -6.64 18.62
CA SER A 72 -7.29 -7.79 19.54
C SER A 72 -6.63 -7.44 20.87
N LEU A 73 -5.52 -6.70 20.88
CA LEU A 73 -4.84 -6.23 22.11
C LEU A 73 -5.72 -5.25 22.89
N VAL A 74 -6.49 -4.41 22.21
CA VAL A 74 -7.50 -3.55 22.83
C VAL A 74 -8.65 -4.38 23.40
N GLY A 75 -9.08 -5.43 22.69
CA GLY A 75 -10.14 -6.34 23.11
C GLY A 75 -9.82 -7.07 24.40
N VAL A 76 -8.57 -7.47 24.63
CA VAL A 76 -8.10 -8.13 25.86
C VAL A 76 -7.51 -7.15 26.89
N ALA A 77 -7.76 -5.85 26.72
CA ALA A 77 -7.33 -4.77 27.61
C ALA A 77 -5.80 -4.65 27.82
N THR A 78 -4.99 -5.21 26.93
CA THR A 78 -3.53 -4.99 26.94
C THR A 78 -3.18 -3.58 26.49
N LEU A 79 -3.97 -3.02 25.56
CA LEU A 79 -3.91 -1.63 25.13
C LEU A 79 -5.21 -0.93 25.49
N SER A 80 -5.13 0.35 25.90
CA SER A 80 -6.31 1.20 25.94
C SER A 80 -6.80 1.51 24.50
N LEU A 81 -8.09 1.84 24.35
CA LEU A 81 -8.66 2.23 23.07
C LEU A 81 -7.87 3.40 22.43
N GLN A 82 -7.50 4.40 23.24
CA GLN A 82 -6.73 5.56 22.78
C GLN A 82 -5.35 5.14 22.24
N GLN A 83 -4.63 4.26 22.95
CA GLN A 83 -3.36 3.72 22.50
C GLN A 83 -3.52 2.96 21.18
N GLY A 84 -4.53 2.08 21.10
CA GLY A 84 -4.84 1.34 19.89
C GLY A 84 -5.10 2.25 18.70
N ILE A 85 -5.90 3.30 18.87
CA ILE A 85 -6.18 4.27 17.80
C ILE A 85 -4.89 4.96 17.32
N SER A 86 -4.03 5.41 18.26
CA SER A 86 -2.75 6.05 17.89
C SER A 86 -1.84 5.11 17.11
N VAL A 87 -1.75 3.83 17.49
CA VAL A 87 -0.97 2.82 16.74
C VAL A 87 -1.56 2.60 15.34
N ILE A 88 -2.87 2.49 15.23
CA ILE A 88 -3.58 2.31 13.96
C ILE A 88 -3.37 3.51 13.02
N MET A 89 -3.37 4.75 13.53
CA MET A 89 -3.00 5.93 12.74
C MET A 89 -1.59 5.82 12.18
N GLY A 90 -0.64 5.33 12.98
CA GLY A 90 0.72 5.03 12.51
C GLY A 90 0.76 3.93 11.45
N ALA A 91 -0.09 2.92 11.57
CA ALA A 91 -0.16 1.82 10.60
C ALA A 91 -0.49 2.30 9.18
N ASN A 92 -1.36 3.30 9.02
CA ASN A 92 -1.66 3.91 7.73
C ASN A 92 -0.40 4.50 7.07
N ILE A 93 0.44 5.18 7.85
CA ILE A 93 1.70 5.74 7.36
C ILE A 93 2.67 4.62 6.99
N GLY A 94 2.79 3.59 7.83
CA GLY A 94 3.70 2.45 7.60
C GLY A 94 3.43 1.68 6.30
N THR A 95 2.18 1.64 5.84
CA THR A 95 1.79 0.99 4.58
C THR A 95 2.42 1.66 3.36
N THR A 96 2.74 2.97 3.42
CA THR A 96 3.29 3.69 2.28
C THR A 96 4.74 3.31 1.93
N VAL A 97 5.46 2.63 2.83
CA VAL A 97 6.89 2.31 2.65
C VAL A 97 7.14 1.55 1.35
N ILE A 98 6.34 0.52 1.04
CA ILE A 98 6.52 -0.25 -0.20
C ILE A 98 6.19 0.58 -1.44
N ALA A 99 5.18 1.46 -1.35
CA ALA A 99 4.84 2.36 -2.44
C ALA A 99 6.00 3.31 -2.77
N TRP A 100 6.69 3.83 -1.75
CA TRP A 100 7.89 4.66 -1.94
C TRP A 100 9.05 3.88 -2.58
N ILE A 101 9.28 2.63 -2.15
CA ILE A 101 10.31 1.77 -2.76
C ILE A 101 9.99 1.56 -4.24
N ILE A 102 8.75 1.23 -4.59
CA ILE A 102 8.33 0.99 -5.96
C ILE A 102 8.35 2.28 -6.78
N ALA A 103 7.90 3.40 -6.24
CA ALA A 103 7.97 4.69 -6.92
C ALA A 103 9.41 5.07 -7.24
N ALA A 104 10.33 4.91 -6.29
CA ALA A 104 11.73 5.28 -6.44
C ALA A 104 12.52 4.37 -7.40
N THR A 105 12.11 3.10 -7.56
CA THR A 105 12.91 2.11 -8.28
C THR A 105 12.16 1.44 -9.43
N GLY A 106 10.85 1.25 -9.29
CA GLY A 106 10.06 0.46 -10.23
C GLY A 106 9.82 1.11 -11.60
N PHE A 107 9.97 2.43 -11.70
CA PHE A 107 9.69 3.19 -12.92
C PHE A 107 10.92 3.92 -13.49
N TRP A 108 11.97 4.15 -12.69
CA TRP A 108 13.15 4.94 -13.06
C TRP A 108 14.38 4.10 -13.37
N ILE A 109 14.49 2.91 -12.78
CA ILE A 109 15.62 2.01 -12.92
C ILE A 109 15.23 0.89 -13.88
N ASN A 110 16.22 0.28 -14.54
CA ASN A 110 15.97 -0.95 -15.28
C ASN A 110 15.53 -2.05 -14.30
N THR A 111 14.21 -2.15 -14.15
CA THR A 111 13.55 -3.03 -13.17
C THR A 111 13.90 -4.50 -13.41
N VAL A 112 14.16 -4.89 -14.67
CA VAL A 112 14.57 -6.26 -15.04
C VAL A 112 15.94 -6.58 -14.43
N VAL A 113 16.92 -5.71 -14.67
CA VAL A 113 18.28 -5.89 -14.13
C VAL A 113 18.24 -5.91 -12.61
N LEU A 114 17.51 -4.96 -11.99
CA LEU A 114 17.35 -4.89 -10.54
C LEU A 114 16.76 -6.19 -9.98
N ALA A 115 15.68 -6.70 -10.59
CA ALA A 115 15.03 -7.94 -10.16
C ALA A 115 16.01 -9.13 -10.19
N PHE A 116 16.77 -9.29 -11.29
CA PHE A 116 17.73 -10.39 -11.40
C PHE A 116 18.92 -10.28 -10.44
N VAL A 117 19.42 -9.07 -10.20
CA VAL A 117 20.49 -8.83 -9.21
C VAL A 117 20.00 -9.21 -7.81
N LEU A 118 18.78 -8.77 -7.45
CA LEU A 118 18.17 -9.12 -6.16
C LEU A 118 17.87 -10.61 -6.04
N LEU A 119 17.41 -11.28 -7.12
CA LEU A 119 17.22 -12.73 -7.14
C LEU A 119 18.52 -13.46 -6.85
N GLY A 120 19.61 -13.11 -7.55
CA GLY A 120 20.91 -13.73 -7.35
C GLY A 120 21.46 -13.52 -5.94
N ALA A 121 21.46 -12.27 -5.48
CA ALA A 121 21.93 -11.92 -4.13
C ALA A 121 21.09 -12.60 -3.04
N GLY A 122 19.77 -12.53 -3.13
CA GLY A 122 18.86 -13.15 -2.17
C GLY A 122 18.98 -14.66 -2.15
N PHE A 123 19.13 -15.29 -3.32
CA PHE A 123 19.36 -16.74 -3.41
C PHE A 123 20.63 -17.17 -2.68
N VAL A 124 21.78 -16.55 -3.00
CA VAL A 124 23.05 -16.86 -2.33
C VAL A 124 22.96 -16.68 -0.82
N MET A 125 22.35 -15.58 -0.36
CA MET A 125 22.16 -15.32 1.07
C MET A 125 21.22 -16.36 1.73
N SER A 126 20.22 -16.84 1.01
CA SER A 126 19.27 -17.83 1.52
C SER A 126 19.88 -19.22 1.77
N LEU A 127 20.98 -19.53 1.09
CA LEU A 127 21.72 -20.79 1.24
C LEU A 127 22.61 -20.84 2.50
N THR A 128 22.81 -19.70 3.17
CA THR A 128 23.66 -19.63 4.35
C THR A 128 23.05 -20.35 5.55
N LYS A 129 23.91 -20.90 6.42
CA LYS A 129 23.50 -21.51 7.68
C LYS A 129 23.21 -20.48 8.80
N ARG A 130 23.56 -19.19 8.60
CA ARG A 130 23.33 -18.12 9.58
C ARG A 130 21.87 -17.64 9.49
N PRO A 131 21.03 -17.82 10.54
CA PRO A 131 19.58 -17.57 10.44
C PRO A 131 19.24 -16.14 10.01
N ILE A 132 19.93 -15.14 10.55
CA ILE A 132 19.68 -13.72 10.21
C ILE A 132 19.98 -13.46 8.73
N VAL A 133 21.13 -13.93 8.22
CA VAL A 133 21.51 -13.71 6.81
C VAL A 133 20.56 -14.46 5.87
N LYS A 134 20.16 -15.68 6.23
CA LYS A 134 19.16 -16.46 5.49
C LYS A 134 17.82 -15.72 5.41
N ASN A 135 17.36 -15.16 6.52
CA ASN A 135 16.08 -14.44 6.57
C ASN A 135 16.14 -13.12 5.77
N ILE A 136 17.27 -12.39 5.82
CA ILE A 136 17.51 -11.23 4.95
C ILE A 136 17.51 -11.66 3.48
N GLY A 137 18.16 -12.78 3.15
CA GLY A 137 18.13 -13.37 1.81
C GLY A 137 16.69 -13.65 1.33
N GLN A 138 15.84 -14.19 2.20
CA GLN A 138 14.43 -14.39 1.90
C GLN A 138 13.69 -13.07 1.66
N ALA A 139 13.98 -12.03 2.46
CA ALA A 139 13.39 -10.70 2.23
C ALA A 139 13.81 -10.13 0.88
N ILE A 140 15.08 -10.25 0.51
CA ILE A 140 15.60 -9.78 -0.78
C ILE A 140 14.98 -10.57 -1.94
N LEU A 141 14.83 -11.91 -1.81
CA LEU A 141 14.10 -12.72 -2.79
C LEU A 141 12.64 -12.25 -2.94
N GLY A 142 11.97 -11.97 -1.82
CA GLY A 142 10.61 -11.43 -1.84
C GLY A 142 10.54 -10.11 -2.60
N LEU A 143 11.47 -9.19 -2.33
CA LEU A 143 11.55 -7.91 -3.05
C LEU A 143 11.82 -8.11 -4.56
N ALA A 144 12.68 -9.06 -4.91
CA ALA A 144 12.92 -9.42 -6.31
C ALA A 144 11.65 -9.92 -7.00
N LEU A 145 10.86 -10.78 -6.34
CA LEU A 145 9.58 -11.26 -6.85
C LEU A 145 8.54 -10.14 -6.99
N VAL A 146 8.54 -9.16 -6.09
CA VAL A 146 7.74 -7.93 -6.23
C VAL A 146 8.08 -7.22 -7.53
N PHE A 147 9.37 -7.05 -7.85
CA PHE A 147 9.78 -6.42 -9.10
C PHE A 147 9.47 -7.27 -10.33
N VAL A 148 9.63 -8.59 -10.26
CA VAL A 148 9.21 -9.49 -11.36
C VAL A 148 7.70 -9.37 -11.57
N GLY A 149 6.91 -9.41 -10.51
CA GLY A 149 5.46 -9.18 -10.58
C GLY A 149 5.12 -7.83 -11.22
N LEU A 150 5.80 -6.75 -10.81
CA LEU A 150 5.63 -5.40 -11.39
C LEU A 150 5.92 -5.36 -12.90
N ILE A 151 7.00 -6.04 -13.35
CA ILE A 151 7.33 -6.13 -14.78
C ILE A 151 6.18 -6.76 -15.55
N TYR A 152 5.64 -7.87 -15.07
CA TYR A 152 4.52 -8.55 -15.73
C TYR A 152 3.19 -7.81 -15.59
N ILE A 153 2.93 -7.09 -14.49
CA ILE A 153 1.79 -6.18 -14.39
C ILE A 153 1.90 -5.11 -15.46
N LYS A 154 3.05 -4.44 -15.59
CA LYS A 154 3.30 -3.42 -16.60
C LYS A 154 3.12 -3.97 -18.02
N SER A 155 3.63 -5.16 -18.33
CA SER A 155 3.49 -5.77 -19.66
C SER A 155 2.07 -6.26 -19.96
N SER A 156 1.22 -6.43 -18.96
CA SER A 156 -0.18 -6.87 -19.11
C SER A 156 -1.16 -5.71 -19.32
N VAL A 157 -0.75 -4.48 -18.95
CA VAL A 157 -1.55 -3.27 -19.15
C VAL A 157 -1.13 -2.63 -20.49
N PRO A 158 -2.02 -2.55 -21.50
CA PRO A 158 -1.70 -1.90 -22.76
C PRO A 158 -1.53 -0.38 -22.57
N GLU A 159 -0.81 0.27 -23.47
CA GLU A 159 -0.79 1.74 -23.51
C GLU A 159 -2.16 2.27 -23.97
N ILE A 160 -2.60 3.39 -23.40
CA ILE A 160 -3.95 3.95 -23.63
C ILE A 160 -4.20 4.21 -25.13
N ASP A 161 -3.16 4.64 -25.86
CA ASP A 161 -3.24 4.95 -27.29
C ASP A 161 -3.53 3.72 -28.16
N THR A 162 -3.29 2.52 -27.65
CA THR A 162 -3.54 1.26 -28.36
C THR A 162 -5.00 0.80 -28.25
N VAL A 163 -5.83 1.43 -27.39
CA VAL A 163 -7.22 1.04 -27.13
C VAL A 163 -8.16 2.26 -27.09
N PRO A 164 -8.40 2.93 -28.24
CA PRO A 164 -9.09 4.22 -28.31
C PRO A 164 -10.52 4.22 -27.71
N GLN A 165 -11.25 3.12 -27.83
CA GLN A 165 -12.61 3.00 -27.29
C GLN A 165 -12.64 3.03 -25.76
N MET A 166 -11.70 2.34 -25.10
CA MET A 166 -11.57 2.38 -23.65
C MET A 166 -11.04 3.74 -23.20
N ALA A 167 -10.09 4.32 -23.92
CA ALA A 167 -9.59 5.66 -23.67
C ALA A 167 -10.72 6.70 -23.65
N ALA A 168 -11.60 6.69 -24.64
CA ALA A 168 -12.76 7.58 -24.69
C ALA A 168 -13.73 7.38 -23.52
N SER A 169 -13.96 6.14 -23.09
CA SER A 169 -14.81 5.83 -21.94
C SER A 169 -14.25 6.39 -20.64
N ILE A 170 -12.94 6.20 -20.40
CA ILE A 170 -12.26 6.70 -19.20
C ILE A 170 -12.18 8.23 -19.22
N ALA A 171 -11.90 8.84 -20.37
CA ALA A 171 -11.91 10.30 -20.54
C ALA A 171 -13.29 10.89 -20.23
N GLY A 172 -14.36 10.22 -20.67
CA GLY A 172 -15.74 10.59 -20.32
C GLY A 172 -15.97 10.62 -18.81
N ILE A 173 -15.52 9.59 -18.08
CA ILE A 173 -15.65 9.52 -16.62
C ILE A 173 -14.74 10.56 -15.95
N SER A 174 -13.57 10.85 -16.49
CA SER A 174 -12.56 11.75 -15.90
C SER A 174 -12.89 13.24 -16.07
N SER A 175 -13.89 13.60 -16.88
CA SER A 175 -14.21 15.00 -17.24
C SER A 175 -15.12 15.74 -16.25
N HIS A 176 -15.63 15.11 -15.19
CA HIS A 176 -16.65 15.65 -14.29
C HIS A 176 -16.09 16.29 -13.01
N GLY A 177 -14.82 16.66 -12.96
CA GLY A 177 -14.21 17.33 -11.80
C GLY A 177 -14.31 16.51 -10.51
N ILE A 178 -14.95 17.06 -9.48
CA ILE A 178 -15.09 16.37 -8.18
C ILE A 178 -15.95 15.09 -8.28
N GLY A 179 -16.88 15.03 -9.22
CA GLY A 179 -17.66 13.83 -9.50
C GLY A 179 -16.78 12.68 -9.98
N SER A 180 -15.81 12.98 -10.85
CA SER A 180 -14.79 11.99 -11.27
C SER A 180 -13.97 11.51 -10.06
N ALA A 181 -13.51 12.42 -9.21
CA ALA A 181 -12.76 12.05 -8.01
C ALA A 181 -13.55 11.10 -7.11
N LEU A 182 -14.86 11.33 -6.92
CA LEU A 182 -15.73 10.43 -6.15
C LEU A 182 -15.86 9.04 -6.80
N ILE A 183 -16.00 8.98 -8.13
CA ILE A 183 -16.07 7.70 -8.85
C ILE A 183 -14.76 6.93 -8.70
N PHE A 184 -13.61 7.57 -8.94
CA PHE A 184 -12.31 6.92 -8.81
C PHE A 184 -11.99 6.52 -7.36
N MET A 185 -12.40 7.33 -6.38
CA MET A 185 -12.33 6.95 -4.98
C MET A 185 -13.15 5.68 -4.70
N LEU A 186 -14.38 5.60 -5.21
CA LEU A 186 -15.20 4.40 -5.03
C LEU A 186 -14.59 3.16 -5.71
N ILE A 187 -14.01 3.33 -6.89
CA ILE A 187 -13.25 2.26 -7.57
C ILE A 187 -12.10 1.78 -6.68
N GLY A 188 -11.34 2.70 -6.08
CA GLY A 188 -10.26 2.37 -5.14
C GLY A 188 -10.77 1.58 -3.93
N VAL A 189 -11.91 1.99 -3.33
CA VAL A 189 -12.57 1.24 -2.24
C VAL A 189 -12.88 -0.19 -2.67
N VAL A 190 -13.55 -0.37 -3.81
CA VAL A 190 -14.00 -1.67 -4.28
C VAL A 190 -12.82 -2.58 -4.60
N ILE A 191 -11.83 -2.08 -5.36
CA ILE A 191 -10.66 -2.89 -5.74
C ILE A 191 -9.90 -3.34 -4.48
N THR A 192 -9.65 -2.42 -3.54
CA THR A 192 -8.92 -2.76 -2.32
C THR A 192 -9.70 -3.72 -1.42
N PHE A 193 -11.00 -3.56 -1.33
CA PHE A 193 -11.84 -4.49 -0.58
C PHE A 193 -11.81 -5.90 -1.19
N VAL A 194 -11.84 -6.02 -2.51
CA VAL A 194 -11.79 -7.31 -3.22
C VAL A 194 -10.40 -7.95 -3.11
N LEU A 195 -9.33 -7.17 -3.36
CA LEU A 195 -7.96 -7.67 -3.33
C LEU A 195 -7.42 -7.86 -1.89
N GLN A 196 -8.07 -7.28 -0.89
CA GLN A 196 -7.64 -7.28 0.52
C GLN A 196 -6.19 -6.77 0.73
N SER A 197 -5.68 -5.98 -0.21
CA SER A 197 -4.31 -5.46 -0.21
C SER A 197 -4.25 -4.07 -0.84
N SER A 198 -4.07 -3.05 0.00
CA SER A 198 -3.86 -1.68 -0.46
C SER A 198 -2.54 -1.53 -1.24
N SER A 199 -1.48 -2.25 -0.83
CA SER A 199 -0.19 -2.19 -1.55
C SER A 199 -0.32 -2.63 -3.01
N VAL A 200 -1.12 -3.66 -3.29
CA VAL A 200 -1.40 -4.12 -4.66
C VAL A 200 -2.20 -3.07 -5.42
N THR A 201 -3.23 -2.49 -4.80
CA THR A 201 -4.07 -1.48 -5.44
C THR A 201 -3.29 -0.21 -5.75
N VAL A 202 -2.45 0.28 -4.81
CA VAL A 202 -1.55 1.42 -5.04
C VAL A 202 -0.65 1.18 -6.25
N VAL A 203 -0.06 -0.03 -6.37
CA VAL A 203 0.81 -0.36 -7.50
C VAL A 203 0.04 -0.41 -8.82
N LEU A 204 -1.17 -0.98 -8.83
CA LEU A 204 -2.03 -0.91 -10.00
C LEU A 204 -2.37 0.52 -10.38
N THR A 205 -2.71 1.36 -9.41
CA THR A 205 -2.96 2.79 -9.61
C THR A 205 -1.75 3.50 -10.23
N MET A 206 -0.54 3.23 -9.71
CA MET A 206 0.71 3.77 -10.27
C MET A 206 0.94 3.31 -11.73
N VAL A 207 0.67 2.04 -12.04
CA VAL A 207 0.80 1.50 -13.40
C VAL A 207 -0.21 2.15 -14.34
N LEU A 208 -1.45 2.37 -13.90
CA LEU A 208 -2.47 3.06 -14.71
C LEU A 208 -2.08 4.51 -15.02
N VAL A 209 -1.49 5.23 -14.05
CA VAL A 209 -0.94 6.58 -14.30
C VAL A 209 0.24 6.51 -15.28
N TYR A 210 1.16 5.58 -15.09
CA TYR A 210 2.35 5.42 -15.92
C TYR A 210 2.03 5.18 -17.40
N PHE A 211 0.95 4.44 -17.70
CA PHE A 211 0.46 4.20 -19.05
C PHE A 211 -0.59 5.21 -19.52
N GLY A 212 -0.81 6.29 -18.82
CA GLY A 212 -1.73 7.37 -19.21
C GLY A 212 -3.22 7.04 -19.08
N TRP A 213 -3.60 5.90 -18.45
CA TRP A 213 -5.00 5.52 -18.29
C TRP A 213 -5.79 6.46 -17.39
N ILE A 214 -5.16 6.94 -16.33
CA ILE A 214 -5.78 7.88 -15.38
C ILE A 214 -4.81 9.01 -15.09
N SER A 215 -5.37 10.21 -14.88
CA SER A 215 -4.57 11.37 -14.48
C SER A 215 -4.16 11.29 -13.00
N PHE A 216 -3.12 12.03 -12.61
CA PHE A 216 -2.66 12.11 -11.23
C PHE A 216 -3.78 12.46 -10.23
N PRO A 217 -4.68 13.44 -10.50
CA PRO A 217 -5.80 13.71 -9.61
C PRO A 217 -6.73 12.50 -9.42
N MET A 218 -7.01 11.74 -10.48
CA MET A 218 -7.87 10.55 -10.38
C MET A 218 -7.17 9.44 -9.60
N ALA A 219 -5.87 9.26 -9.80
CA ALA A 219 -5.06 8.34 -9.01
C ALA A 219 -5.04 8.71 -7.53
N ALA A 220 -4.86 10.00 -7.21
CA ALA A 220 -4.92 10.48 -5.82
C ALA A 220 -6.28 10.18 -5.19
N ALA A 221 -7.37 10.35 -5.92
CA ALA A 221 -8.72 9.98 -5.46
C ALA A 221 -8.85 8.46 -5.24
N MET A 222 -8.30 7.61 -6.14
CA MET A 222 -8.26 6.15 -5.94
C MET A 222 -7.53 5.80 -4.65
N VAL A 223 -6.37 6.40 -4.37
CA VAL A 223 -5.59 6.15 -3.14
C VAL A 223 -6.38 6.52 -1.87
N LEU A 224 -7.17 7.60 -1.90
CA LEU A 224 -8.10 7.91 -0.78
C LEU A 224 -9.11 6.77 -0.58
N GLY A 225 -9.65 6.23 -1.66
CA GLY A 225 -10.56 5.08 -1.62
C GLY A 225 -9.89 3.80 -1.12
N GLU A 226 -8.66 3.54 -1.52
CA GLU A 226 -7.86 2.39 -1.08
C GLU A 226 -7.71 2.35 0.44
N ASN A 227 -7.45 3.51 1.06
CA ASN A 227 -7.37 3.63 2.50
C ASN A 227 -8.69 3.26 3.21
N ILE A 228 -9.84 3.65 2.63
CA ILE A 228 -11.15 3.27 3.16
C ILE A 228 -11.38 1.76 2.94
N GLY A 229 -11.14 1.25 1.73
CA GLY A 229 -11.34 -0.15 1.37
C GLY A 229 -10.59 -1.14 2.28
N THR A 230 -9.35 -0.79 2.63
CA THR A 230 -8.51 -1.56 3.56
C THR A 230 -9.17 -1.75 4.93
N THR A 231 -9.92 -0.76 5.41
CA THR A 231 -10.52 -0.80 6.74
C THR A 231 -11.75 -1.72 6.83
N ILE A 232 -12.44 -1.96 5.72
CA ILE A 232 -13.68 -2.77 5.70
C ILE A 232 -13.39 -4.20 6.15
N GLY A 233 -12.36 -4.84 5.58
CA GLY A 233 -11.96 -6.19 5.96
C GLY A 233 -11.54 -6.30 7.43
N ALA A 234 -10.75 -5.35 7.91
CA ALA A 234 -10.34 -5.30 9.33
C ALA A 234 -11.53 -5.14 10.29
N ASN A 235 -12.54 -4.32 9.92
CA ASN A 235 -13.77 -4.16 10.70
C ASN A 235 -14.59 -5.46 10.76
N LEU A 236 -14.71 -6.18 9.64
CA LEU A 236 -15.43 -7.47 9.61
C LEU A 236 -14.79 -8.50 10.55
N VAL A 237 -13.47 -8.55 10.62
CA VAL A 237 -12.76 -9.46 11.54
C VAL A 237 -12.89 -8.99 13.00
N ALA A 238 -12.64 -7.70 13.26
CA ALA A 238 -12.66 -7.14 14.60
C ALA A 238 -14.06 -7.18 15.25
N SER A 239 -15.14 -7.18 14.45
CA SER A 239 -16.52 -7.29 14.95
C SER A 239 -16.78 -8.60 15.72
N ARG A 240 -15.99 -9.63 15.46
CA ARG A 240 -16.06 -10.93 16.15
C ARG A 240 -15.15 -11.02 17.39
N ALA A 241 -14.26 -10.04 17.59
CA ALA A 241 -13.27 -10.03 18.66
C ALA A 241 -13.72 -9.21 19.91
N GLY A 242 -14.99 -8.82 19.97
CA GLY A 242 -15.59 -8.11 21.10
C GLY A 242 -15.74 -6.60 20.87
N VAL A 243 -16.45 -5.94 21.80
CA VAL A 243 -16.89 -4.54 21.68
C VAL A 243 -15.71 -3.57 21.57
N GLN A 244 -14.67 -3.74 22.37
CA GLN A 244 -13.53 -2.83 22.37
C GLN A 244 -12.66 -2.98 21.10
N ALA A 245 -12.52 -4.21 20.61
CA ALA A 245 -11.86 -4.48 19.33
C ALA A 245 -12.62 -3.84 18.17
N SER A 246 -13.95 -3.99 18.15
CA SER A 246 -14.82 -3.35 17.16
C SER A 246 -14.69 -1.82 17.18
N ARG A 247 -14.62 -1.20 18.38
CA ARG A 247 -14.44 0.26 18.52
C ARG A 247 -13.10 0.72 17.92
N ALA A 248 -12.03 -0.03 18.14
CA ALA A 248 -10.71 0.30 17.60
C ALA A 248 -10.71 0.23 16.06
N ALA A 249 -11.29 -0.83 15.49
CA ALA A 249 -11.41 -0.97 14.03
C ALA A 249 -12.36 0.06 13.42
N LEU A 250 -13.48 0.37 14.08
CA LEU A 250 -14.40 1.42 13.65
C LEU A 250 -13.74 2.82 13.68
N ALA A 251 -12.92 3.10 14.66
CA ALA A 251 -12.15 4.34 14.72
C ALA A 251 -11.19 4.46 13.53
N HIS A 252 -10.58 3.35 13.08
CA HIS A 252 -9.77 3.31 11.87
C HIS A 252 -10.59 3.66 10.62
N PHE A 253 -11.77 3.04 10.47
CA PHE A 253 -12.67 3.34 9.35
C PHE A 253 -13.09 4.82 9.34
N ILE A 254 -13.57 5.34 10.49
CA ILE A 254 -13.99 6.74 10.62
C ILE A 254 -12.84 7.69 10.30
N PHE A 255 -11.63 7.40 10.80
CA PHE A 255 -10.43 8.20 10.51
C PHE A 255 -10.15 8.29 9.01
N ASN A 256 -10.21 7.17 8.28
CA ASN A 256 -9.97 7.16 6.84
C ASN A 256 -11.10 7.84 6.06
N VAL A 257 -12.36 7.65 6.44
CA VAL A 257 -13.51 8.33 5.80
C VAL A 257 -13.44 9.84 6.02
N LEU A 258 -13.20 10.28 7.27
CA LEU A 258 -13.08 11.73 7.56
C LEU A 258 -11.86 12.33 6.87
N GLY A 259 -10.73 11.63 6.84
CA GLY A 259 -9.53 12.05 6.12
C GLY A 259 -9.78 12.21 4.61
N ALA A 260 -10.42 11.22 4.00
CA ALA A 260 -10.79 11.28 2.59
C ALA A 260 -11.78 12.41 2.30
N ALA A 261 -12.80 12.59 3.14
CA ALA A 261 -13.77 13.69 3.01
C ALA A 261 -13.07 15.05 3.12
N PHE A 262 -12.17 15.22 4.10
CA PHE A 262 -11.38 16.44 4.26
C PHE A 262 -10.53 16.73 3.02
N VAL A 263 -9.82 15.74 2.51
CA VAL A 263 -9.00 15.92 1.31
C VAL A 263 -9.87 16.25 0.09
N LEU A 264 -11.04 15.63 -0.07
CA LEU A 264 -11.95 15.91 -1.18
C LEU A 264 -12.52 17.34 -1.12
N ILE A 265 -12.82 17.88 0.06
CA ILE A 265 -13.25 19.28 0.23
C ILE A 265 -12.16 20.23 -0.28
N PHE A 266 -10.89 19.94 0.00
CA PHE A 266 -9.75 20.75 -0.40
C PHE A 266 -8.97 20.14 -1.56
N PHE A 267 -9.62 19.33 -2.42
CA PHE A 267 -8.96 18.47 -3.39
C PHE A 267 -7.99 19.22 -4.32
N ASN A 268 -8.40 20.34 -4.88
CA ASN A 268 -7.56 21.14 -5.76
C ASN A 268 -6.32 21.69 -5.03
N ILE A 269 -6.46 22.06 -3.77
CA ILE A 269 -5.34 22.56 -2.96
C ILE A 269 -4.38 21.40 -2.66
N PHE A 270 -4.93 20.24 -2.29
CA PHE A 270 -4.17 19.03 -2.05
C PHE A 270 -3.34 18.62 -3.28
N ILE A 271 -3.94 18.59 -4.47
CA ILE A 271 -3.24 18.29 -5.73
C ILE A 271 -2.12 19.30 -5.98
N LYS A 272 -2.40 20.61 -5.87
CA LYS A 272 -1.38 21.65 -6.07
C LYS A 272 -0.20 21.53 -5.11
N ILE A 273 -0.46 21.22 -3.83
CA ILE A 273 0.60 21.01 -2.83
C ILE A 273 1.46 19.80 -3.22
N ASN A 274 0.86 18.69 -3.65
CA ASN A 274 1.61 17.51 -4.06
C ASN A 274 2.48 17.79 -5.31
N LEU A 275 1.93 18.47 -6.32
CA LEU A 275 2.68 18.86 -7.51
C LEU A 275 3.84 19.80 -7.17
N TRP A 276 3.61 20.76 -6.26
CA TRP A 276 4.67 21.64 -5.78
C TRP A 276 5.75 20.86 -5.03
N LEU A 277 5.40 19.94 -4.16
CA LEU A 277 6.38 19.09 -3.48
C LEU A 277 7.22 18.28 -4.48
N VAL A 278 6.59 17.67 -5.49
CA VAL A 278 7.29 16.94 -6.55
C VAL A 278 8.29 17.83 -7.29
N SER A 279 7.90 19.08 -7.60
CA SER A 279 8.78 20.04 -8.27
C SER A 279 10.01 20.42 -7.44
N LEU A 280 9.92 20.43 -6.09
CA LEU A 280 11.07 20.69 -5.22
C LEU A 280 12.16 19.61 -5.31
N PHE A 281 11.78 18.37 -5.66
CA PHE A 281 12.72 17.27 -5.84
C PHE A 281 13.26 17.17 -7.28
N GLY A 282 12.98 18.16 -8.14
CA GLY A 282 13.44 18.18 -9.54
C GLY A 282 12.85 17.05 -10.40
N LEU A 283 11.77 16.44 -9.92
CA LEU A 283 11.02 15.43 -10.66
C LEU A 283 10.06 16.18 -11.58
N ASP A 284 10.20 15.97 -12.89
CA ASP A 284 9.37 16.66 -13.88
C ASP A 284 7.88 16.38 -13.63
N ALA A 285 7.11 17.47 -13.51
CA ALA A 285 5.66 17.41 -13.42
C ALA A 285 5.00 16.82 -14.70
N GLN A 286 5.75 16.53 -15.74
CA GLN A 286 5.26 15.88 -16.96
C GLN A 286 4.73 14.47 -16.72
N MET A 287 5.22 13.75 -15.69
CA MET A 287 4.60 12.49 -15.27
C MET A 287 3.25 12.67 -14.54
N THR A 288 2.87 13.90 -14.24
CA THR A 288 1.63 14.24 -13.55
C THR A 288 0.62 14.97 -14.43
N SER A 289 1.00 15.30 -15.66
CA SER A 289 0.18 16.08 -16.63
C SER A 289 -0.34 15.26 -17.80
N VAL A 290 -0.13 13.95 -17.80
CA VAL A 290 -0.77 13.05 -18.78
C VAL A 290 -2.09 12.57 -18.23
#